data_6f49e922efc2e48bf009d5ec4b74897a
#
_entry.id   6f49e922efc2e48bf009d5ec4b74897a
#
_cell.length_a   1.000
_cell.length_b   1.000
_cell.length_c   1.000
_cell.angle_alpha   90.00
_cell.angle_beta   90.00
_cell.angle_gamma   90.00
#
_symmetry.space_group_name_H-M   'P 1'
#
loop_
_entity.id
_entity.type
_entity.pdbx_description
1 polymer ?
#
loop_
_entity_poly.entity_id
_entity_poly.type
_entity_poly.pdbx_seq_one_letter_code
_entity_poly.pdbx_strand_id
1 'polypeptide(L)'
;MINDIIILSTGKLKEYDKVFYQEDSAGLNIDFNWILDTSLINGTTSSYLLSIKNNHRPFRNKFVKGASYVGNSIFNENAYPDMFFPKESFRFLALARYWNVIEYFYPNKYLMDIKWDTSLVSAIPIFMCSANLNDYYRAIQWISARINDSHASIVYNPELKMNTRVPPIWVFYLDDTLIVTSFINDSIENTVSVKIGDKIFSINGSTVKEKWADEQIHHSASNVEWSEKVNTGMSGLLRSENDSTTLMVLRDRQVLQIKVKNYSWNEILMLIIKASHSKTKPSAVYTDTISGKKYGYLNLGEIESSSVDSFFCAMNGVDYLIIDVRESSSDVMTWGKVANKIVRGKKYVAKISYPDYAHPGYLKFRQSSLAVGTNKQDYYQGNVIILIDHGVMSHGEYATMALSMAPKAILIGTRTAGADGNVSEVVLPGNYHCVFTGLGWYYLNGKQTQRIGIIPNINVDYSLDSELKQGDPIMQRALEFIRNGQ
;
A
#
# COMPACT_ATOMS: atom_id res chain seq x y z
N MET A 1 5.05 36.13 -25.13
CA MET A 1 4.46 34.77 -25.21
C MET A 1 4.16 34.18 -23.82
N ILE A 2 5.13 33.87 -22.93
CA ILE A 2 4.85 33.30 -21.60
C ILE A 2 3.98 34.25 -20.76
N ASN A 3 4.31 35.54 -20.71
CA ASN A 3 3.56 36.55 -19.99
C ASN A 3 2.10 36.66 -20.50
N ASP A 4 1.92 36.61 -21.82
CA ASP A 4 0.58 36.70 -22.45
C ASP A 4 -0.27 35.45 -22.13
N ILE A 5 0.34 34.25 -22.13
CA ILE A 5 -0.32 33.00 -21.73
C ILE A 5 -0.76 33.06 -20.28
N ILE A 6 0.09 33.56 -19.39
CA ILE A 6 -0.23 33.71 -17.96
C ILE A 6 -1.38 34.69 -17.76
N ILE A 7 -1.35 35.86 -18.43
CA ILE A 7 -2.41 36.87 -18.34
C ILE A 7 -3.73 36.32 -18.91
N LEU A 8 -3.70 35.61 -20.03
CA LEU A 8 -4.89 34.99 -20.63
C LEU A 8 -5.49 33.90 -19.72
N SER A 9 -4.65 33.13 -19.05
CA SER A 9 -5.13 32.04 -18.17
C SER A 9 -5.61 32.53 -16.82
N THR A 10 -5.09 33.65 -16.30
CA THR A 10 -5.43 34.16 -14.95
C THR A 10 -6.45 35.31 -14.96
N GLY A 11 -6.67 35.97 -16.12
CA GLY A 11 -7.48 37.18 -16.23
C GLY A 11 -6.85 38.37 -15.47
N LYS A 12 -7.62 39.47 -15.34
CA LYS A 12 -7.19 40.60 -14.50
C LYS A 12 -7.19 40.17 -13.03
N LEU A 13 -6.02 40.26 -12.39
CA LEU A 13 -5.89 40.02 -10.96
C LEU A 13 -6.71 41.06 -10.18
N LYS A 14 -7.68 40.60 -9.42
CA LYS A 14 -8.28 41.45 -8.38
C LYS A 14 -7.32 41.47 -7.20
N GLU A 15 -6.95 42.65 -6.72
CA GLU A 15 -6.26 42.78 -5.45
C GLU A 15 -7.22 42.34 -4.34
N TYR A 16 -6.76 41.44 -3.50
CA TYR A 16 -7.45 41.01 -2.30
C TYR A 16 -6.72 41.57 -1.09
N ASP A 17 -7.47 42.09 -0.12
CA ASP A 17 -6.95 42.69 1.10
C ASP A 17 -6.23 41.69 2.05
N LYS A 18 -6.27 40.40 1.73
CA LYS A 18 -5.63 39.33 2.52
C LYS A 18 -4.51 38.69 1.72
N VAL A 19 -3.30 38.84 2.27
CA VAL A 19 -2.14 38.06 1.84
C VAL A 19 -2.32 36.61 2.32
N PHE A 20 -1.98 35.66 1.44
CA PHE A 20 -1.94 34.26 1.85
C PHE A 20 -0.74 34.04 2.78
N TYR A 21 -1.01 33.62 4.00
CA TYR A 21 0.02 33.14 4.92
C TYR A 21 -0.01 31.63 4.98
N GLN A 22 1.15 31.00 4.77
CA GLN A 22 1.33 29.57 5.04
C GLN A 22 1.31 29.41 6.57
N GLU A 23 0.42 28.54 7.08
CA GLU A 23 0.48 28.14 8.48
C GLU A 23 1.77 27.32 8.70
N ASP A 24 2.46 27.54 9.83
CA ASP A 24 3.75 26.89 10.15
C ASP A 24 3.67 25.34 10.21
N SER A 25 2.47 24.80 10.29
CA SER A 25 2.19 23.37 10.33
C SER A 25 2.01 22.71 8.95
N ALA A 26 2.06 23.48 7.87
CA ALA A 26 1.78 22.97 6.53
C ALA A 26 3.06 22.50 5.82
N GLY A 27 3.03 21.29 5.25
CA GLY A 27 4.04 20.86 4.28
C GLY A 27 3.85 21.60 2.94
N LEU A 28 4.88 21.67 2.13
CA LEU A 28 4.87 22.30 0.82
C LEU A 28 5.48 21.36 -0.23
N ASN A 29 4.67 20.97 -1.21
CA ASN A 29 5.14 20.17 -2.35
C ASN A 29 5.76 20.98 -3.48
N ILE A 30 5.56 22.30 -3.49
CA ILE A 30 5.97 23.21 -4.57
C ILE A 30 7.23 23.95 -4.17
N ASP A 31 8.21 24.01 -5.08
CA ASP A 31 9.30 24.94 -5.03
C ASP A 31 8.95 26.17 -5.90
N PHE A 32 8.92 27.36 -5.28
CA PHE A 32 8.66 28.62 -5.96
C PHE A 32 9.95 29.38 -6.34
N ASN A 33 11.14 28.86 -6.05
CA ASN A 33 12.39 29.56 -6.28
C ASN A 33 12.63 29.86 -7.77
N TRP A 34 12.11 29.02 -8.68
CA TRP A 34 12.18 29.24 -10.12
C TRP A 34 11.55 30.57 -10.57
N ILE A 35 10.59 31.14 -9.80
CA ILE A 35 9.98 32.43 -10.09
C ILE A 35 11.01 33.57 -10.05
N LEU A 36 12.05 33.38 -9.25
CA LEU A 36 13.13 34.37 -9.09
C LEU A 36 14.33 34.12 -10.04
N ASP A 37 14.30 33.04 -10.79
CA ASP A 37 15.38 32.69 -11.72
C ASP A 37 15.29 33.51 -13.00
N THR A 38 16.13 34.53 -13.08
CA THR A 38 16.18 35.46 -14.22
C THR A 38 16.71 34.82 -15.51
N SER A 39 17.30 33.62 -15.44
CA SER A 39 17.72 32.86 -16.63
C SER A 39 16.51 32.18 -17.30
N LEU A 40 15.42 31.89 -16.56
CA LEU A 40 14.21 31.27 -17.04
C LEU A 40 13.15 32.29 -17.45
N ILE A 41 12.95 33.34 -16.66
CA ILE A 41 11.89 34.33 -16.85
C ILE A 41 12.38 35.75 -16.62
N ASN A 42 11.80 36.72 -17.35
CA ASN A 42 12.14 38.12 -17.16
C ASN A 42 11.53 38.71 -15.87
N GLY A 43 12.06 39.83 -15.40
CA GLY A 43 11.64 40.48 -14.14
C GLY A 43 10.15 40.87 -14.11
N THR A 44 9.55 41.24 -15.26
CA THR A 44 8.12 41.57 -15.33
C THR A 44 7.27 40.32 -15.08
N THR A 45 7.60 39.21 -15.73
CA THR A 45 6.91 37.91 -15.52
C THR A 45 7.11 37.41 -14.07
N SER A 46 8.35 37.53 -13.55
CA SER A 46 8.65 37.20 -12.15
C SER A 46 7.76 38.00 -11.17
N SER A 47 7.75 39.32 -11.31
CA SER A 47 6.92 40.19 -10.45
C SER A 47 5.42 39.85 -10.54
N TYR A 48 4.94 39.53 -11.72
CA TYR A 48 3.54 39.13 -11.94
C TYR A 48 3.24 37.78 -11.26
N LEU A 49 4.10 36.77 -11.40
CA LEU A 49 3.96 35.48 -10.74
C LEU A 49 4.01 35.59 -9.21
N LEU A 50 4.90 36.44 -8.69
CA LEU A 50 4.95 36.74 -7.25
C LEU A 50 3.65 37.40 -6.76
N SER A 51 3.04 38.27 -7.56
CA SER A 51 1.73 38.85 -7.21
C SER A 51 0.63 37.79 -7.17
N ILE A 52 0.67 36.80 -8.08
CA ILE A 52 -0.26 35.65 -8.04
C ILE A 52 -0.04 34.83 -6.78
N LYS A 53 1.22 34.47 -6.48
CA LYS A 53 1.58 33.67 -5.31
C LYS A 53 1.12 34.33 -4.00
N ASN A 54 1.30 35.64 -3.89
CA ASN A 54 1.08 36.37 -2.65
C ASN A 54 -0.39 36.81 -2.45
N ASN A 55 -1.24 36.70 -3.47
CA ASN A 55 -2.64 37.07 -3.37
C ASN A 55 -3.51 35.89 -2.95
N HIS A 56 -4.22 36.05 -1.83
CA HIS A 56 -5.25 35.08 -1.44
C HIS A 56 -6.45 35.16 -2.40
N ARG A 57 -6.70 34.08 -3.13
CA ARG A 57 -7.88 33.96 -4.01
C ARG A 57 -8.84 32.92 -3.40
N PRO A 58 -10.09 33.28 -3.11
CA PRO A 58 -11.11 32.29 -2.79
C PRO A 58 -11.46 31.51 -4.07
N PHE A 59 -10.62 30.54 -4.42
CA PHE A 59 -10.80 29.72 -5.61
C PHE A 59 -11.52 28.42 -5.25
N ARG A 60 -12.64 28.14 -5.90
CA ARG A 60 -13.21 26.79 -5.89
C ARG A 60 -12.55 26.02 -7.03
N ASN A 61 -11.71 25.07 -6.67
CA ASN A 61 -11.09 24.19 -7.66
C ASN A 61 -12.19 23.37 -8.35
N LYS A 62 -12.26 23.46 -9.69
CA LYS A 62 -13.24 22.77 -10.51
C LYS A 62 -12.89 21.29 -10.68
N PHE A 63 -11.61 20.97 -10.65
CA PHE A 63 -11.09 19.65 -11.02
C PHE A 63 -10.77 18.77 -9.82
N VAL A 64 -10.57 19.35 -8.64
CA VAL A 64 -10.26 18.60 -7.42
C VAL A 64 -11.05 19.13 -6.22
N LYS A 65 -11.47 18.20 -5.36
CA LYS A 65 -12.12 18.49 -4.08
C LYS A 65 -11.72 17.46 -3.04
N GLY A 66 -11.86 17.77 -1.76
CA GLY A 66 -11.73 16.78 -0.70
C GLY A 66 -12.94 15.87 -0.61
N ALA A 67 -12.70 14.59 -0.37
CA ALA A 67 -13.76 13.64 -0.04
C ALA A 67 -14.46 14.06 1.27
N SER A 68 -15.78 13.98 1.30
CA SER A 68 -16.56 14.28 2.50
C SER A 68 -16.11 13.34 3.64
N TYR A 69 -15.97 13.91 4.85
CA TYR A 69 -15.54 13.24 6.09
C TYR A 69 -14.07 12.78 6.14
N VAL A 70 -13.47 12.32 5.02
CA VAL A 70 -12.12 11.75 4.98
C VAL A 70 -11.08 12.81 4.60
N GLY A 71 -11.34 13.55 3.52
CA GLY A 71 -10.51 14.68 3.08
C GLY A 71 -9.40 14.30 2.08
N ASN A 72 -9.32 13.06 1.60
CA ASN A 72 -8.46 12.70 0.48
C ASN A 72 -8.98 13.31 -0.84
N SER A 73 -8.10 13.45 -1.83
CA SER A 73 -8.42 14.11 -3.08
C SER A 73 -9.36 13.28 -3.95
N ILE A 74 -10.39 13.92 -4.49
CA ILE A 74 -11.27 13.40 -5.55
C ILE A 74 -11.05 14.28 -6.79
N PHE A 75 -10.66 13.65 -7.89
CA PHE A 75 -10.38 14.30 -9.16
C PHE A 75 -11.56 14.14 -10.12
N ASN A 76 -11.99 15.26 -10.72
CA ASN A 76 -13.08 15.29 -11.71
C ASN A 76 -12.49 15.48 -13.10
N GLU A 77 -11.96 14.41 -13.68
CA GLU A 77 -11.27 14.38 -14.95
C GLU A 77 -12.00 13.48 -15.96
N ASN A 78 -11.91 13.81 -17.25
CA ASN A 78 -12.52 12.98 -18.29
C ASN A 78 -11.69 11.69 -18.51
N ALA A 79 -12.35 10.55 -18.47
CA ALA A 79 -11.74 9.23 -18.64
C ALA A 79 -11.41 8.87 -20.09
N TYR A 80 -12.08 9.49 -21.06
CA TYR A 80 -11.99 9.13 -22.48
C TYR A 80 -12.17 7.62 -22.72
N PRO A 81 -13.28 7.02 -22.29
CA PRO A 81 -13.44 5.56 -22.21
C PRO A 81 -13.42 4.84 -23.56
N ASP A 82 -13.73 5.57 -24.66
CA ASP A 82 -13.73 5.00 -26.00
C ASP A 82 -12.31 4.95 -26.64
N MET A 83 -11.29 5.41 -25.93
CA MET A 83 -9.90 5.47 -26.39
C MET A 83 -9.04 4.41 -25.70
N PHE A 84 -9.31 3.14 -25.86
CA PHE A 84 -8.58 2.06 -25.16
C PHE A 84 -7.05 2.15 -25.30
N PHE A 85 -6.58 2.42 -26.51
CA PHE A 85 -5.20 2.85 -26.74
C PHE A 85 -5.19 4.29 -27.24
N PRO A 86 -4.92 5.27 -26.34
CA PRO A 86 -5.01 6.69 -26.67
C PRO A 86 -3.98 7.10 -27.72
N LYS A 87 -4.36 8.06 -28.58
CA LYS A 87 -3.42 8.74 -29.49
C LYS A 87 -2.33 9.44 -28.69
N GLU A 88 -1.20 9.72 -29.33
CA GLU A 88 -0.01 10.31 -28.72
C GLU A 88 -0.31 11.55 -27.84
N SER A 89 -1.13 12.48 -28.36
CA SER A 89 -1.54 13.68 -27.59
C SER A 89 -2.30 13.36 -26.32
N PHE A 90 -3.09 12.28 -26.30
CA PHE A 90 -3.80 11.83 -25.11
C PHE A 90 -2.92 11.01 -24.17
N ARG A 91 -1.91 10.30 -24.68
CA ARG A 91 -0.86 9.68 -23.83
C ARG A 91 -0.04 10.75 -23.13
N PHE A 92 0.29 11.85 -23.84
CA PHE A 92 0.92 13.01 -23.21
C PHE A 92 0.01 13.66 -22.15
N LEU A 93 -1.29 13.81 -22.44
CA LEU A 93 -2.26 14.30 -21.45
C LEU A 93 -2.32 13.39 -20.22
N ALA A 94 -2.28 12.06 -20.41
CA ALA A 94 -2.25 11.10 -19.29
C ALA A 94 -1.04 11.30 -18.39
N LEU A 95 0.15 11.40 -19.00
CA LEU A 95 1.39 11.67 -18.28
C LEU A 95 1.33 13.02 -17.55
N ALA A 96 0.93 14.09 -18.23
CA ALA A 96 0.83 15.43 -17.65
C ALA A 96 -0.19 15.45 -16.48
N ARG A 97 -1.34 14.79 -16.63
CA ARG A 97 -2.36 14.68 -15.58
C ARG A 97 -1.82 13.92 -14.37
N TYR A 98 -1.26 12.73 -14.56
CA TYR A 98 -0.70 11.94 -13.46
C TYR A 98 0.41 12.70 -12.74
N TRP A 99 1.34 13.29 -13.50
CA TRP A 99 2.44 14.05 -12.92
C TRP A 99 1.93 15.23 -12.08
N ASN A 100 0.99 16.03 -12.61
CA ASN A 100 0.42 17.17 -11.88
C ASN A 100 -0.34 16.73 -10.63
N VAL A 101 -1.11 15.63 -10.70
CA VAL A 101 -1.85 15.12 -9.54
C VAL A 101 -0.87 14.75 -8.42
N ILE A 102 0.20 14.04 -8.73
CA ILE A 102 1.21 13.66 -7.74
C ILE A 102 1.97 14.90 -7.25
N GLU A 103 2.36 15.81 -8.15
CA GLU A 103 3.08 17.04 -7.80
C GLU A 103 2.35 17.85 -6.74
N TYR A 104 1.05 18.03 -6.89
CA TYR A 104 0.29 18.97 -6.06
C TYR A 104 -0.48 18.31 -4.93
N PHE A 105 -0.80 17.02 -5.01
CA PHE A 105 -1.76 16.38 -4.11
C PHE A 105 -1.24 15.10 -3.42
N TYR A 106 -0.04 14.62 -3.77
CA TYR A 106 0.56 13.49 -3.06
C TYR A 106 1.27 13.96 -1.79
N PRO A 107 0.76 13.63 -0.59
CA PRO A 107 1.28 14.19 0.65
C PRO A 107 2.68 13.69 1.02
N ASN A 108 3.12 12.57 0.43
CA ASN A 108 4.39 11.93 0.74
C ASN A 108 5.45 12.14 -0.36
N LYS A 109 5.28 13.13 -1.24
CA LYS A 109 6.20 13.42 -2.35
C LYS A 109 7.66 13.58 -1.90
N TYR A 110 7.89 14.14 -0.73
CA TYR A 110 9.23 14.35 -0.13
C TYR A 110 9.97 13.03 0.20
N LEU A 111 9.28 11.88 0.16
CA LEU A 111 9.86 10.55 0.44
C LEU A 111 10.28 9.78 -0.81
N MET A 112 10.09 10.34 -2.00
CA MET A 112 10.47 9.68 -3.25
C MET A 112 11.98 9.53 -3.37
N ASP A 113 12.44 8.40 -3.90
CA ASP A 113 13.86 8.13 -4.13
C ASP A 113 14.45 9.00 -5.25
N ILE A 114 13.60 9.40 -6.21
CA ILE A 114 13.97 10.19 -7.38
C ILE A 114 13.14 11.48 -7.38
N LYS A 115 13.77 12.61 -7.68
CA LYS A 115 13.07 13.88 -7.86
C LYS A 115 11.95 13.72 -8.89
N TRP A 116 10.77 14.19 -8.56
CA TRP A 116 9.57 13.99 -9.37
C TRP A 116 9.68 14.58 -10.79
N ASP A 117 10.35 15.73 -10.93
CA ASP A 117 10.65 16.36 -12.23
C ASP A 117 11.51 15.45 -13.13
N THR A 118 12.49 14.75 -12.56
CA THR A 118 13.30 13.78 -13.29
C THR A 118 12.47 12.64 -13.83
N SER A 119 11.47 12.19 -13.04
CA SER A 119 10.54 11.15 -13.47
C SER A 119 9.68 11.60 -14.65
N LEU A 120 9.23 12.86 -14.70
CA LEU A 120 8.52 13.42 -15.85
C LEU A 120 9.35 13.35 -17.13
N VAL A 121 10.57 13.89 -17.08
CA VAL A 121 11.47 13.94 -18.25
C VAL A 121 11.75 12.54 -18.79
N SER A 122 11.99 11.59 -17.90
CA SER A 122 12.23 10.18 -18.24
C SER A 122 10.99 9.47 -18.79
N ALA A 123 9.78 9.85 -18.34
CA ALA A 123 8.52 9.24 -18.78
C ALA A 123 8.08 9.68 -20.18
N ILE A 124 8.43 10.90 -20.61
CA ILE A 124 8.02 11.45 -21.91
C ILE A 124 8.30 10.46 -23.07
N PRO A 125 9.53 9.98 -23.30
CA PRO A 125 9.78 9.04 -24.39
C PRO A 125 9.03 7.71 -24.20
N ILE A 126 8.85 7.21 -22.97
CA ILE A 126 8.15 5.96 -22.68
C ILE A 126 6.68 6.06 -23.12
N PHE A 127 6.01 7.16 -22.76
CA PHE A 127 4.61 7.39 -23.14
C PHE A 127 4.45 7.67 -24.64
N MET A 128 5.37 8.43 -25.23
CA MET A 128 5.28 8.80 -26.65
C MET A 128 5.57 7.62 -27.57
N CYS A 129 6.58 6.78 -27.23
CA CYS A 129 6.96 5.63 -28.03
C CYS A 129 6.10 4.38 -27.80
N SER A 130 5.09 4.43 -26.89
CA SER A 130 4.14 3.32 -26.73
C SER A 130 3.46 3.01 -28.07
N ALA A 131 3.62 1.78 -28.55
CA ALA A 131 3.11 1.33 -29.85
C ALA A 131 1.76 0.60 -29.77
N ASN A 132 1.39 0.12 -28.60
CA ASN A 132 0.20 -0.68 -28.34
C ASN A 132 -0.33 -0.47 -26.91
N LEU A 133 -1.44 -1.15 -26.60
CA LEU A 133 -2.10 -1.09 -25.29
C LEU A 133 -1.18 -1.50 -24.14
N ASN A 134 -0.40 -2.57 -24.32
CA ASN A 134 0.48 -3.09 -23.28
C ASN A 134 1.64 -2.12 -23.01
N ASP A 135 2.22 -1.51 -24.03
CA ASP A 135 3.27 -0.50 -23.84
C ASP A 135 2.74 0.70 -23.05
N TYR A 136 1.53 1.17 -23.37
CA TYR A 136 0.92 2.27 -22.66
C TYR A 136 0.59 1.91 -21.20
N TYR A 137 0.09 0.71 -20.96
CA TYR A 137 -0.13 0.19 -19.61
C TYR A 137 1.19 0.13 -18.80
N ARG A 138 2.25 -0.39 -19.42
CA ARG A 138 3.59 -0.45 -18.82
C ARG A 138 4.15 0.95 -18.56
N ALA A 139 3.88 1.92 -19.44
CA ALA A 139 4.25 3.32 -19.23
C ALA A 139 3.58 3.92 -17.97
N ILE A 140 2.28 3.64 -17.77
CA ILE A 140 1.56 4.08 -16.56
C ILE A 140 2.10 3.37 -15.32
N GLN A 141 2.37 2.07 -15.38
CA GLN A 141 3.00 1.34 -14.27
C GLN A 141 4.38 1.95 -13.94
N TRP A 142 5.18 2.23 -14.96
CA TRP A 142 6.51 2.78 -14.79
C TRP A 142 6.50 4.12 -14.04
N ILE A 143 5.64 5.06 -14.41
CA ILE A 143 5.54 6.37 -13.71
C ILE A 143 4.93 6.20 -12.31
N SER A 144 3.96 5.30 -12.14
CA SER A 144 3.35 5.01 -10.84
C SER A 144 4.36 4.39 -9.87
N ALA A 145 5.29 3.56 -10.35
CA ALA A 145 6.33 2.96 -9.51
C ALA A 145 7.30 4.00 -8.91
N ARG A 146 7.46 5.18 -9.55
CA ARG A 146 8.39 6.23 -9.10
C ARG A 146 7.95 6.98 -7.85
N ILE A 147 6.70 6.84 -7.41
CA ILE A 147 6.24 7.50 -6.19
C ILE A 147 6.57 6.72 -4.91
N ASN A 148 7.09 5.49 -5.03
CA ASN A 148 7.49 4.64 -3.90
C ASN A 148 6.37 4.46 -2.86
N ASP A 149 5.18 4.12 -3.31
CA ASP A 149 3.97 3.99 -2.50
C ASP A 149 3.33 2.62 -2.72
N SER A 150 3.21 1.80 -1.67
CA SER A 150 2.61 0.47 -1.76
C SER A 150 1.13 0.48 -2.16
N HIS A 151 0.43 1.60 -2.02
CA HIS A 151 -0.92 1.77 -2.56
C HIS A 151 -0.93 2.01 -4.07
N ALA A 152 0.17 2.54 -4.64
CA ALA A 152 0.16 2.99 -6.02
C ALA A 152 0.03 1.81 -7.00
N SER A 153 -1.08 1.76 -7.68
CA SER A 153 -1.43 0.70 -8.63
C SER A 153 -2.47 1.17 -9.63
N ILE A 154 -2.64 0.40 -10.69
CA ILE A 154 -3.74 0.55 -11.65
C ILE A 154 -4.81 -0.46 -11.23
N VAL A 155 -5.93 0.02 -10.68
CA VAL A 155 -6.99 -0.83 -10.11
C VAL A 155 -8.06 -1.21 -11.11
N TYR A 156 -8.18 -0.49 -12.21
CA TYR A 156 -9.17 -0.76 -13.23
C TYR A 156 -8.72 -0.28 -14.62
N ASN A 157 -8.88 -1.17 -15.59
CA ASN A 157 -8.95 -0.86 -17.03
C ASN A 157 -9.81 -1.92 -17.71
N PRO A 158 -10.83 -1.53 -18.49
CA PRO A 158 -11.81 -2.47 -19.04
C PRO A 158 -11.26 -3.39 -20.13
N GLU A 159 -10.20 -2.98 -20.83
CA GLU A 159 -9.62 -3.74 -21.94
C GLU A 159 -8.48 -4.67 -21.50
N LEU A 160 -7.84 -4.35 -20.41
CA LEU A 160 -6.99 -5.30 -19.74
C LEU A 160 -7.88 -6.31 -19.00
N LYS A 161 -8.70 -7.04 -19.76
CA LYS A 161 -9.18 -8.33 -19.31
C LYS A 161 -7.93 -9.08 -18.94
N MET A 162 -7.71 -9.22 -17.65
CA MET A 162 -6.53 -9.88 -17.14
C MET A 162 -6.59 -11.34 -17.58
N ASN A 163 -6.15 -11.62 -18.81
CA ASN A 163 -5.77 -12.97 -19.23
C ASN A 163 -4.56 -13.46 -18.43
N THR A 164 -4.33 -12.78 -17.28
CA THR A 164 -3.28 -13.14 -16.36
C THR A 164 -3.57 -14.49 -15.79
N ARG A 165 -2.64 -15.38 -16.03
CA ARG A 165 -2.63 -16.73 -15.52
C ARG A 165 -1.37 -16.94 -14.71
N VAL A 166 -1.43 -17.81 -13.73
CA VAL A 166 -0.29 -18.13 -12.86
C VAL A 166 -0.22 -19.63 -12.61
N PRO A 167 0.96 -20.21 -12.42
CA PRO A 167 1.08 -21.57 -11.90
C PRO A 167 0.56 -21.62 -10.45
N PRO A 168 -0.05 -22.73 -10.02
CA PRO A 168 -0.74 -22.82 -8.73
C PRO A 168 0.23 -23.12 -7.58
N ILE A 169 1.31 -22.36 -7.48
CA ILE A 169 2.40 -22.53 -6.50
C ILE A 169 2.66 -21.21 -5.76
N TRP A 170 3.06 -21.33 -4.51
CA TRP A 170 3.64 -20.24 -3.75
C TRP A 170 5.15 -20.34 -3.75
N VAL A 171 5.82 -19.18 -3.77
CA VAL A 171 7.28 -19.14 -3.88
C VAL A 171 7.85 -18.10 -2.91
N PHE A 172 9.08 -18.38 -2.49
CA PHE A 172 9.91 -17.48 -1.68
C PHE A 172 11.10 -17.01 -2.51
N TYR A 173 11.41 -15.72 -2.47
CA TYR A 173 12.58 -15.17 -3.17
C TYR A 173 13.82 -15.30 -2.33
N LEU A 174 14.88 -15.86 -2.91
CA LEU A 174 16.17 -16.00 -2.25
C LEU A 174 17.29 -16.03 -3.31
N ASP A 175 18.27 -15.14 -3.15
CA ASP A 175 19.50 -15.10 -3.96
C ASP A 175 19.23 -15.21 -5.47
N ASP A 176 18.48 -14.25 -6.02
CA ASP A 176 18.10 -14.18 -7.44
C ASP A 176 17.37 -15.44 -7.97
N THR A 177 16.70 -16.20 -7.09
CA THR A 177 15.91 -17.39 -7.42
C THR A 177 14.58 -17.41 -6.69
N LEU A 178 13.64 -18.25 -7.12
CA LEU A 178 12.40 -18.52 -6.40
C LEU A 178 12.41 -19.96 -5.88
N ILE A 179 12.10 -20.15 -4.61
CA ILE A 179 11.97 -21.47 -4.00
C ILE A 179 10.49 -21.80 -3.89
N VAL A 180 10.04 -22.95 -4.38
CA VAL A 180 8.67 -23.42 -4.21
C VAL A 180 8.44 -23.78 -2.75
N THR A 181 7.50 -23.10 -2.07
CA THR A 181 7.23 -23.28 -0.64
C THR A 181 5.95 -24.04 -0.37
N SER A 182 4.94 -23.87 -1.23
CA SER A 182 3.67 -24.60 -1.09
C SER A 182 2.86 -24.57 -2.39
N PHE A 183 1.75 -25.29 -2.39
CA PHE A 183 0.76 -25.29 -3.45
C PHE A 183 -0.50 -24.54 -3.02
N ILE A 184 -1.29 -24.05 -4.00
CA ILE A 184 -2.56 -23.34 -3.72
C ILE A 184 -3.52 -24.19 -2.91
N ASN A 185 -3.53 -25.50 -3.15
CA ASN A 185 -4.18 -26.49 -2.29
C ASN A 185 -3.50 -27.87 -2.43
N ASP A 186 -3.79 -28.77 -1.51
CA ASP A 186 -3.17 -30.08 -1.42
C ASP A 186 -3.47 -30.98 -2.63
N SER A 187 -4.59 -30.76 -3.35
CA SER A 187 -4.94 -31.53 -4.55
C SER A 187 -4.07 -31.21 -5.76
N ILE A 188 -3.44 -30.02 -5.78
CA ILE A 188 -2.55 -29.56 -6.85
C ILE A 188 -1.21 -30.27 -6.78
N GLU A 189 -0.70 -30.56 -5.59
CA GLU A 189 0.62 -31.18 -5.39
C GLU A 189 0.84 -32.42 -6.24
N ASN A 190 -0.19 -33.28 -6.34
CA ASN A 190 -0.12 -34.50 -7.12
C ASN A 190 -0.34 -34.31 -8.64
N THR A 191 -0.69 -33.11 -9.08
CA THR A 191 -1.00 -32.81 -10.48
C THR A 191 0.11 -32.04 -11.19
N VAL A 192 1.09 -31.51 -10.45
CA VAL A 192 2.20 -30.72 -10.97
C VAL A 192 3.53 -31.44 -10.79
N SER A 193 4.47 -31.19 -11.69
CA SER A 193 5.79 -31.85 -11.64
C SER A 193 6.81 -31.09 -10.78
N VAL A 194 6.51 -29.86 -10.37
CA VAL A 194 7.32 -29.11 -9.39
C VAL A 194 7.11 -29.67 -7.99
N LYS A 195 8.11 -29.54 -7.13
CA LYS A 195 8.08 -29.99 -5.73
C LYS A 195 8.44 -28.86 -4.79
N ILE A 196 7.97 -28.95 -3.55
CA ILE A 196 8.40 -28.05 -2.45
C ILE A 196 9.92 -28.17 -2.33
N GLY A 197 10.61 -27.03 -2.22
CA GLY A 197 12.07 -26.94 -2.18
C GLY A 197 12.76 -26.80 -3.55
N ASP A 198 12.03 -26.95 -4.68
CA ASP A 198 12.60 -26.67 -6.00
C ASP A 198 13.08 -25.22 -6.10
N LYS A 199 14.32 -25.05 -6.56
CA LYS A 199 14.92 -23.75 -6.77
C LYS A 199 14.77 -23.32 -8.24
N ILE A 200 13.83 -22.42 -8.51
CA ILE A 200 13.55 -21.88 -9.85
C ILE A 200 14.57 -20.77 -10.14
N PHE A 201 15.33 -20.88 -11.22
CA PHE A 201 16.29 -19.86 -11.64
C PHE A 201 15.96 -19.24 -13.00
N SER A 202 15.02 -19.84 -13.78
CA SER A 202 14.53 -19.24 -15.03
C SER A 202 13.04 -19.53 -15.23
N ILE A 203 12.35 -18.56 -15.83
CA ILE A 203 10.90 -18.54 -16.10
C ILE A 203 10.72 -18.14 -17.56
N ASN A 204 10.19 -19.05 -18.41
CA ASN A 204 9.97 -18.83 -19.84
C ASN A 204 11.23 -18.32 -20.59
N GLY A 205 12.41 -18.81 -20.21
CA GLY A 205 13.68 -18.48 -20.85
C GLY A 205 14.42 -17.26 -20.27
N SER A 206 13.77 -16.42 -19.46
CA SER A 206 14.43 -15.33 -18.74
C SER A 206 14.85 -15.79 -17.34
N THR A 207 15.98 -15.31 -16.84
CA THR A 207 16.37 -15.56 -15.45
C THR A 207 15.43 -14.87 -14.46
N VAL A 208 15.34 -15.41 -13.24
CA VAL A 208 14.57 -14.77 -12.16
C VAL A 208 15.10 -13.37 -11.89
N LYS A 209 16.42 -13.19 -11.91
CA LYS A 209 17.08 -11.87 -11.75
C LYS A 209 16.63 -10.84 -12.78
N GLU A 210 16.61 -11.21 -14.06
CA GLU A 210 16.17 -10.32 -15.15
C GLU A 210 14.70 -9.93 -14.98
N LYS A 211 13.84 -10.91 -14.69
CA LYS A 211 12.42 -10.65 -14.45
C LYS A 211 12.20 -9.79 -13.22
N TRP A 212 12.97 -10.03 -12.16
CA TRP A 212 12.90 -9.20 -10.94
C TRP A 212 13.24 -7.74 -11.24
N ALA A 213 14.34 -7.51 -11.95
CA ALA A 213 14.76 -6.16 -12.33
C ALA A 213 13.73 -5.43 -13.21
N ASP A 214 13.08 -6.15 -14.14
CA ASP A 214 12.01 -5.60 -14.98
C ASP A 214 10.74 -5.29 -14.16
N GLU A 215 10.32 -6.18 -13.26
CA GLU A 215 9.13 -5.93 -12.44
C GLU A 215 9.35 -4.81 -11.39
N GLN A 216 10.54 -4.71 -10.80
CA GLN A 216 10.84 -3.63 -9.84
C GLN A 216 10.64 -2.23 -10.40
N ILE A 217 10.90 -2.00 -11.69
CA ILE A 217 10.70 -0.69 -12.30
C ILE A 217 9.24 -0.38 -12.64
N HIS A 218 8.36 -1.36 -12.53
CA HIS A 218 6.93 -1.26 -12.89
C HIS A 218 5.99 -1.45 -11.70
N HIS A 219 6.47 -1.96 -10.55
CA HIS A 219 5.67 -2.09 -9.34
C HIS A 219 6.11 -1.08 -8.28
N SER A 220 5.15 -0.33 -7.77
CA SER A 220 5.39 0.61 -6.68
C SER A 220 5.44 -0.12 -5.34
N ALA A 221 6.42 0.23 -4.53
CA ALA A 221 6.55 -0.30 -3.18
C ALA A 221 7.11 0.76 -2.24
N SER A 222 6.57 0.84 -1.05
CA SER A 222 7.05 1.73 0.00
C SER A 222 8.35 1.20 0.64
N ASN A 223 8.51 -0.12 0.71
CA ASN A 223 9.68 -0.79 1.28
C ASN A 223 9.98 -2.11 0.56
N VAL A 224 11.09 -2.72 0.92
CA VAL A 224 11.58 -3.96 0.28
C VAL A 224 10.65 -5.15 0.57
N GLU A 225 10.12 -5.26 1.78
CA GLU A 225 9.25 -6.36 2.20
C GLU A 225 7.95 -6.39 1.36
N TRP A 226 7.38 -5.21 1.08
CA TRP A 226 6.23 -5.13 0.18
C TRP A 226 6.61 -5.45 -1.26
N SER A 227 7.77 -4.98 -1.74
CA SER A 227 8.27 -5.31 -3.08
C SER A 227 8.44 -6.82 -3.27
N GLU A 228 9.02 -7.51 -2.29
CA GLU A 228 9.16 -8.97 -2.29
C GLU A 228 7.79 -9.66 -2.34
N LYS A 229 6.85 -9.25 -1.49
CA LYS A 229 5.49 -9.79 -1.46
C LYS A 229 4.78 -9.65 -2.81
N VAL A 230 4.85 -8.49 -3.46
CA VAL A 230 4.21 -8.26 -4.75
C VAL A 230 4.85 -9.12 -5.83
N ASN A 231 6.18 -9.21 -5.86
CA ASN A 231 6.91 -9.92 -6.90
C ASN A 231 6.82 -11.45 -6.75
N THR A 232 6.68 -11.97 -5.54
CA THR A 232 6.46 -13.40 -5.28
C THR A 232 4.99 -13.80 -5.30
N GLY A 233 4.10 -12.81 -5.21
CA GLY A 233 2.66 -13.01 -5.25
C GLY A 233 2.13 -13.39 -6.65
N MET A 234 0.82 -13.59 -6.72
CA MET A 234 0.15 -14.06 -7.95
C MET A 234 0.20 -13.07 -9.11
N SER A 235 0.39 -11.79 -8.85
CA SER A 235 0.55 -10.75 -9.88
C SER A 235 2.01 -10.47 -10.25
N GLY A 236 2.95 -11.18 -9.64
CA GLY A 236 4.39 -10.96 -9.77
C GLY A 236 5.07 -11.77 -10.87
N LEU A 237 6.27 -12.26 -10.56
CA LEU A 237 7.22 -12.87 -11.53
C LEU A 237 6.68 -14.08 -12.30
N LEU A 238 5.78 -14.87 -11.69
CA LEU A 238 5.19 -16.05 -12.30
C LEU A 238 4.00 -15.75 -13.21
N ARG A 239 3.58 -14.51 -13.29
CA ARG A 239 2.46 -14.06 -14.13
C ARG A 239 2.76 -14.36 -15.62
N SER A 240 1.78 -14.86 -16.33
CA SER A 240 1.85 -15.20 -17.76
C SER A 240 0.48 -14.98 -18.42
N GLU A 241 0.47 -14.73 -19.72
CA GLU A 241 -0.73 -14.77 -20.57
C GLU A 241 -0.95 -16.17 -21.19
N ASN A 242 0.05 -17.04 -21.07
CA ASN A 242 0.03 -18.38 -21.65
C ASN A 242 -0.65 -19.40 -20.72
N ASP A 243 -1.18 -20.47 -21.27
CA ASP A 243 -1.77 -21.60 -20.53
C ASP A 243 -0.76 -22.43 -19.72
N SER A 244 0.52 -22.17 -19.90
CA SER A 244 1.59 -22.86 -19.17
C SER A 244 2.83 -21.99 -19.04
N THR A 245 3.59 -22.23 -17.98
CA THR A 245 4.89 -21.60 -17.72
C THR A 245 5.98 -22.68 -17.75
N THR A 246 7.07 -22.41 -18.45
CA THR A 246 8.25 -23.27 -18.45
C THR A 246 9.22 -22.76 -17.39
N LEU A 247 9.55 -23.62 -16.44
CA LEU A 247 10.45 -23.35 -15.33
C LEU A 247 11.74 -24.16 -15.50
N MET A 248 12.89 -23.51 -15.33
CA MET A 248 14.16 -24.21 -15.11
C MET A 248 14.41 -24.26 -13.61
N VAL A 249 14.49 -25.44 -13.06
CA VAL A 249 14.62 -25.65 -11.62
C VAL A 249 15.87 -26.48 -11.30
N LEU A 250 16.45 -26.21 -10.13
CA LEU A 250 17.49 -27.05 -9.53
C LEU A 250 16.85 -27.88 -8.41
N ARG A 251 16.86 -29.21 -8.56
CA ARG A 251 16.40 -30.20 -7.58
C ARG A 251 17.48 -31.26 -7.38
N ASP A 252 17.89 -31.54 -6.18
CA ASP A 252 18.89 -32.57 -5.82
C ASP A 252 20.16 -32.48 -6.69
N ARG A 253 20.65 -31.26 -6.96
CA ARG A 253 21.79 -30.95 -7.86
C ARG A 253 21.55 -31.24 -9.33
N GLN A 254 20.33 -31.56 -9.74
CA GLN A 254 19.97 -31.76 -11.14
C GLN A 254 19.18 -30.58 -11.68
N VAL A 255 19.51 -30.16 -12.89
CA VAL A 255 18.77 -29.13 -13.63
C VAL A 255 17.64 -29.80 -14.40
N LEU A 256 16.42 -29.38 -14.15
CA LEU A 256 15.22 -29.90 -14.77
C LEU A 256 14.46 -28.78 -15.47
N GLN A 257 13.92 -29.08 -16.64
CA GLN A 257 12.95 -28.22 -17.31
C GLN A 257 11.54 -28.74 -17.04
N ILE A 258 10.73 -27.95 -16.37
CA ILE A 258 9.39 -28.35 -15.98
C ILE A 258 8.37 -27.39 -16.61
N LYS A 259 7.36 -27.93 -17.28
CA LYS A 259 6.24 -27.17 -17.80
C LYS A 259 5.08 -27.30 -16.84
N VAL A 260 4.62 -26.16 -16.29
CA VAL A 260 3.52 -26.09 -15.32
C VAL A 260 2.31 -25.44 -15.97
N LYS A 261 1.13 -26.03 -15.81
CA LYS A 261 -0.14 -25.42 -16.24
C LYS A 261 -0.42 -24.16 -15.44
N ASN A 262 -0.86 -23.11 -16.13
CA ASN A 262 -1.31 -21.87 -15.53
C ASN A 262 -2.83 -21.85 -15.38
N TYR A 263 -3.30 -21.18 -14.36
CA TYR A 263 -4.70 -21.01 -14.02
C TYR A 263 -5.06 -19.52 -14.06
N SER A 264 -6.24 -19.19 -14.55
CA SER A 264 -6.79 -17.85 -14.50
C SER A 264 -7.07 -17.43 -13.05
N TRP A 265 -7.21 -16.13 -12.80
CA TRP A 265 -7.54 -15.62 -11.47
C TRP A 265 -8.80 -16.28 -10.86
N ASN A 266 -9.85 -16.46 -11.67
CA ASN A 266 -11.09 -17.09 -11.21
C ASN A 266 -10.89 -18.58 -10.83
N GLU A 267 -10.09 -19.31 -11.62
CA GLU A 267 -9.75 -20.70 -11.28
C GLU A 267 -8.92 -20.78 -10.00
N ILE A 268 -7.94 -19.89 -9.82
CA ILE A 268 -7.14 -19.79 -8.57
C ILE A 268 -8.04 -19.49 -7.37
N LEU A 269 -8.94 -18.52 -7.48
CA LEU A 269 -9.87 -18.17 -6.42
C LEU A 269 -10.74 -19.37 -6.02
N MET A 270 -11.25 -20.13 -6.99
CA MET A 270 -12.02 -21.35 -6.74
C MET A 270 -11.17 -22.45 -6.06
N LEU A 271 -9.88 -22.56 -6.40
CA LEU A 271 -8.97 -23.49 -5.73
C LEU A 271 -8.74 -23.08 -4.26
N ILE A 272 -8.56 -21.79 -3.99
CA ILE A 272 -8.40 -21.24 -2.63
C ILE A 272 -9.68 -21.47 -1.81
N ILE A 273 -10.86 -21.18 -2.36
CA ILE A 273 -12.15 -21.38 -1.68
C ILE A 273 -12.32 -22.87 -1.32
N LYS A 274 -12.03 -23.79 -2.25
CA LYS A 274 -12.09 -25.22 -1.96
C LYS A 274 -11.11 -25.63 -0.85
N ALA A 275 -9.90 -25.07 -0.84
CA ALA A 275 -8.93 -25.34 0.22
C ALA A 275 -9.38 -24.81 1.58
N SER A 276 -9.98 -23.62 1.63
CA SER A 276 -10.49 -23.03 2.88
C SER A 276 -11.65 -23.80 3.49
N HIS A 277 -12.46 -24.47 2.67
CA HIS A 277 -13.54 -25.36 3.18
C HIS A 277 -13.01 -26.70 3.71
N SER A 278 -11.79 -27.12 3.31
CA SER A 278 -11.20 -28.38 3.76
C SER A 278 -10.34 -28.25 5.02
N LYS A 279 -9.82 -27.08 5.31
CA LYS A 279 -9.06 -26.78 6.54
C LYS A 279 -10.01 -26.19 7.57
N THR A 280 -10.17 -26.86 8.70
CA THR A 280 -10.75 -26.22 9.89
C THR A 280 -9.80 -25.10 10.27
N LYS A 281 -10.11 -23.86 9.85
CA LYS A 281 -9.40 -22.68 10.38
C LYS A 281 -9.53 -22.70 11.89
N PRO A 282 -8.45 -22.35 12.64
CA PRO A 282 -8.59 -22.10 14.06
C PRO A 282 -9.77 -21.15 14.26
N SER A 283 -10.56 -21.39 15.30
CA SER A 283 -11.63 -20.46 15.68
C SER A 283 -11.07 -19.04 15.70
N ALA A 284 -11.79 -18.08 15.13
CA ALA A 284 -11.41 -16.66 15.17
C ALA A 284 -11.17 -16.15 16.59
N VAL A 285 -11.69 -16.89 17.55
CA VAL A 285 -11.65 -16.59 18.98
C VAL A 285 -11.52 -17.88 19.77
N TYR A 286 -10.48 -18.01 20.56
CA TYR A 286 -10.33 -19.11 21.52
C TYR A 286 -9.49 -18.71 22.71
N THR A 287 -9.55 -19.54 23.78
CA THR A 287 -8.65 -19.43 24.94
C THR A 287 -7.92 -20.74 25.13
N ASP A 288 -6.66 -20.67 25.58
CA ASP A 288 -5.83 -21.82 25.85
C ASP A 288 -4.86 -21.51 26.98
N THR A 289 -4.02 -22.48 27.38
CA THR A 289 -3.04 -22.34 28.46
C THR A 289 -1.68 -22.84 28.02
N ILE A 290 -0.64 -22.05 28.27
CA ILE A 290 0.74 -22.43 28.03
C ILE A 290 1.57 -22.16 29.29
N SER A 291 2.27 -23.17 29.80
CA SER A 291 3.10 -23.07 31.03
C SER A 291 2.34 -22.46 32.23
N GLY A 292 1.06 -22.84 32.41
CA GLY A 292 0.19 -22.32 33.47
C GLY A 292 -0.34 -20.90 33.29
N LYS A 293 0.02 -20.23 32.19
CA LYS A 293 -0.51 -18.89 31.84
C LYS A 293 -1.65 -19.02 30.85
N LYS A 294 -2.76 -18.38 31.14
CA LYS A 294 -3.93 -18.33 30.25
C LYS A 294 -3.75 -17.28 29.16
N TYR A 295 -4.02 -17.63 27.92
CA TYR A 295 -4.05 -16.65 26.83
C TYR A 295 -5.32 -16.76 26.01
N GLY A 296 -5.77 -15.62 25.46
CA GLY A 296 -6.83 -15.54 24.48
C GLY A 296 -6.24 -15.19 23.11
N TYR A 297 -6.84 -15.72 22.06
CA TYR A 297 -6.51 -15.37 20.68
C TYR A 297 -7.73 -14.73 19.99
N LEU A 298 -7.47 -13.68 19.24
CA LEU A 298 -8.46 -12.95 18.46
C LEU A 298 -7.88 -12.67 17.08
N ASN A 299 -8.48 -13.26 16.03
CA ASN A 299 -8.22 -12.87 14.65
C ASN A 299 -9.09 -11.66 14.30
N LEU A 300 -8.43 -10.52 14.09
CA LEU A 300 -9.10 -9.25 13.83
C LEU A 300 -9.82 -9.23 12.46
N GLY A 301 -9.34 -10.02 11.49
CA GLY A 301 -9.93 -10.13 10.16
C GLY A 301 -11.23 -10.95 10.14
N GLU A 302 -11.46 -11.81 11.12
CA GLU A 302 -12.57 -12.76 11.13
C GLU A 302 -13.62 -12.47 12.21
N ILE A 303 -13.28 -11.72 13.28
CA ILE A 303 -14.24 -11.42 14.34
C ILE A 303 -15.31 -10.43 13.86
N GLU A 304 -16.57 -10.72 14.16
CA GLU A 304 -17.66 -9.79 13.94
C GLU A 304 -17.74 -8.74 15.06
N SER A 305 -18.09 -7.50 14.69
CA SER A 305 -18.25 -6.36 15.63
C SER A 305 -19.24 -6.66 16.77
N SER A 306 -20.27 -7.46 16.50
CA SER A 306 -21.27 -7.92 17.49
C SER A 306 -20.69 -8.84 18.56
N SER A 307 -19.63 -9.59 18.23
CA SER A 307 -19.02 -10.60 19.10
C SER A 307 -17.90 -10.06 19.99
N VAL A 308 -17.45 -8.81 19.79
CA VAL A 308 -16.35 -8.22 20.55
C VAL A 308 -16.66 -8.16 22.05
N ASP A 309 -17.85 -7.75 22.45
CA ASP A 309 -18.21 -7.62 23.86
C ASP A 309 -18.25 -8.99 24.56
N SER A 310 -18.83 -10.00 23.95
CA SER A 310 -18.86 -11.37 24.50
C SER A 310 -17.46 -11.98 24.61
N PHE A 311 -16.60 -11.73 23.64
CA PHE A 311 -15.21 -12.14 23.70
C PHE A 311 -14.50 -11.53 24.92
N PHE A 312 -14.57 -10.22 25.11
CA PHE A 312 -13.91 -9.57 26.25
C PHE A 312 -14.51 -9.97 27.61
N CYS A 313 -15.78 -10.36 27.69
CA CYS A 313 -16.33 -10.99 28.88
C CYS A 313 -15.64 -12.31 29.21
N ALA A 314 -15.31 -13.11 28.21
CA ALA A 314 -14.59 -14.38 28.38
C ALA A 314 -13.09 -14.19 28.72
N MET A 315 -12.51 -13.00 28.50
CA MET A 315 -11.12 -12.69 28.80
C MET A 315 -10.88 -12.36 30.29
N ASN A 316 -11.87 -12.43 31.14
CA ASN A 316 -11.68 -12.21 32.57
C ASN A 316 -10.76 -13.26 33.18
N GLY A 317 -9.68 -12.83 33.83
CA GLY A 317 -8.65 -13.72 34.40
C GLY A 317 -7.72 -14.38 33.38
N VAL A 318 -7.67 -13.87 32.14
CA VAL A 318 -6.69 -14.25 31.11
C VAL A 318 -5.46 -13.34 31.21
N ASP A 319 -4.26 -13.92 31.19
CA ASP A 319 -3.00 -13.22 31.44
C ASP A 319 -2.49 -12.49 30.19
N TYR A 320 -2.73 -13.08 29.00
CA TYR A 320 -2.28 -12.60 27.71
C TYR A 320 -3.39 -12.60 26.67
N LEU A 321 -3.45 -11.57 25.86
CA LEU A 321 -4.33 -11.47 24.70
C LEU A 321 -3.49 -11.35 23.44
N ILE A 322 -3.58 -12.31 22.54
CA ILE A 322 -3.00 -12.26 21.20
C ILE A 322 -4.04 -11.68 20.24
N ILE A 323 -3.72 -10.59 19.56
CA ILE A 323 -4.55 -9.97 18.52
C ILE A 323 -3.80 -10.12 17.20
N ASP A 324 -4.37 -10.88 16.28
CA ASP A 324 -3.80 -11.09 14.94
C ASP A 324 -4.37 -10.08 13.96
N VAL A 325 -3.50 -9.21 13.43
CA VAL A 325 -3.86 -8.14 12.49
C VAL A 325 -3.46 -8.52 11.05
N ARG A 326 -2.76 -9.64 10.86
CA ARG A 326 -2.21 -10.04 9.55
C ARG A 326 -3.28 -10.29 8.49
N GLU A 327 -4.44 -10.74 8.89
CA GLU A 327 -5.65 -10.78 8.06
C GLU A 327 -6.54 -9.57 8.41
N SER A 328 -6.17 -8.37 7.94
CA SER A 328 -6.82 -7.13 8.38
C SER A 328 -8.31 -7.10 8.08
N SER A 329 -9.10 -6.73 9.08
CA SER A 329 -10.51 -6.40 8.91
C SER A 329 -10.68 -5.11 8.10
N SER A 330 -11.60 -5.11 7.15
CA SER A 330 -12.08 -3.90 6.49
C SER A 330 -13.03 -3.07 7.36
N ASP A 331 -13.47 -3.58 8.51
CA ASP A 331 -14.46 -2.95 9.39
C ASP A 331 -13.80 -2.11 10.49
N VAL A 332 -13.82 -0.78 10.29
CA VAL A 332 -13.35 0.23 11.26
C VAL A 332 -14.04 0.09 12.62
N MET A 333 -15.30 -0.34 12.64
CA MET A 333 -16.05 -0.43 13.89
C MET A 333 -15.53 -1.57 14.76
N THR A 334 -15.12 -2.68 14.16
CA THR A 334 -14.63 -3.86 14.87
C THR A 334 -13.33 -3.59 15.61
N TRP A 335 -12.27 -3.16 14.92
CA TRP A 335 -10.99 -2.89 15.59
C TRP A 335 -11.08 -1.69 16.55
N GLY A 336 -11.93 -0.69 16.24
CA GLY A 336 -12.19 0.42 17.15
C GLY A 336 -12.84 -0.03 18.47
N LYS A 337 -13.78 -0.99 18.42
CA LYS A 337 -14.35 -1.63 19.62
C LYS A 337 -13.29 -2.41 20.39
N VAL A 338 -12.46 -3.21 19.69
CA VAL A 338 -11.36 -3.95 20.33
C VAL A 338 -10.41 -2.98 21.03
N ALA A 339 -9.97 -1.91 20.34
CA ALA A 339 -9.10 -0.89 20.93
C ALA A 339 -9.73 -0.23 22.16
N ASN A 340 -11.04 0.03 22.14
CA ASN A 340 -11.75 0.58 23.32
C ASN A 340 -11.75 -0.35 24.52
N LYS A 341 -11.58 -1.65 24.33
CA LYS A 341 -11.51 -2.65 25.42
C LYS A 341 -10.12 -2.82 26.03
N ILE A 342 -9.06 -2.37 25.34
CA ILE A 342 -7.66 -2.59 25.78
C ILE A 342 -6.91 -1.30 26.07
N VAL A 343 -7.32 -0.17 25.50
CA VAL A 343 -6.65 1.12 25.65
C VAL A 343 -7.22 1.90 26.82
N ARG A 344 -6.33 2.27 27.76
CA ARG A 344 -6.69 3.10 28.91
C ARG A 344 -6.75 4.59 28.53
N GLY A 345 -7.87 5.22 28.85
CA GLY A 345 -8.12 6.64 28.58
C GLY A 345 -8.35 6.91 27.08
N LYS A 346 -9.10 7.96 26.79
CA LYS A 346 -9.38 8.36 25.41
C LYS A 346 -8.14 8.98 24.76
N LYS A 347 -7.68 8.44 23.63
CA LYS A 347 -6.48 8.87 22.90
C LYS A 347 -6.79 8.99 21.41
N TYR A 348 -6.30 10.05 20.77
CA TYR A 348 -6.25 10.12 19.31
C TYR A 348 -5.18 9.16 18.77
N VAL A 349 -5.41 8.58 17.61
CA VAL A 349 -4.53 7.54 17.07
C VAL A 349 -3.38 8.12 16.24
N ALA A 350 -3.68 9.13 15.40
CA ALA A 350 -2.74 9.62 14.41
C ALA A 350 -2.84 11.12 14.19
N LYS A 351 -1.80 11.70 13.61
CA LYS A 351 -1.79 13.01 12.99
C LYS A 351 -1.85 12.80 11.46
N ILE A 352 -2.66 13.59 10.76
CA ILE A 352 -2.93 13.43 9.34
C ILE A 352 -2.51 14.70 8.60
N SER A 353 -1.77 14.56 7.49
CA SER A 353 -1.62 15.62 6.50
C SER A 353 -2.57 15.40 5.32
N TYR A 354 -3.14 16.49 4.84
CA TYR A 354 -4.08 16.48 3.72
C TYR A 354 -3.86 17.71 2.83
N PRO A 355 -4.16 17.62 1.52
CA PRO A 355 -3.99 18.74 0.60
C PRO A 355 -4.91 19.92 0.91
N ASP A 356 -4.39 21.13 0.76
CA ASP A 356 -5.21 22.34 0.71
C ASP A 356 -5.77 22.54 -0.70
N TYR A 357 -7.04 22.26 -0.87
CA TYR A 357 -7.70 22.32 -2.19
C TYR A 357 -7.87 23.75 -2.73
N ALA A 358 -7.77 24.76 -1.89
CA ALA A 358 -7.74 26.15 -2.31
C ALA A 358 -6.36 26.59 -2.81
N HIS A 359 -5.31 25.91 -2.35
CA HIS A 359 -3.92 26.20 -2.68
C HIS A 359 -3.19 24.90 -3.00
N PRO A 360 -3.35 24.35 -4.24
CA PRO A 360 -2.70 23.12 -4.64
C PRO A 360 -1.20 23.14 -4.37
N GLY A 361 -0.69 22.03 -3.80
CA GLY A 361 0.71 21.90 -3.40
C GLY A 361 0.98 22.24 -1.93
N TYR A 362 0.05 22.88 -1.23
CA TYR A 362 0.11 23.06 0.21
C TYR A 362 -0.57 21.90 0.94
N LEU A 363 0.02 21.50 2.06
CA LEU A 363 -0.51 20.45 2.94
C LEU A 363 -0.85 21.05 4.31
N LYS A 364 -1.96 20.61 4.89
CA LYS A 364 -2.40 20.98 6.23
C LYS A 364 -2.36 19.78 7.15
N PHE A 365 -2.15 20.01 8.45
CA PHE A 365 -2.21 18.96 9.45
C PHE A 365 -3.49 19.02 10.26
N ARG A 366 -4.00 17.85 10.65
CA ARG A 366 -5.03 17.70 11.68
C ARG A 366 -4.78 16.42 12.48
N GLN A 367 -5.35 16.33 13.67
CA GLN A 367 -5.46 15.04 14.36
C GLN A 367 -6.48 14.15 13.64
N SER A 368 -6.33 12.84 13.74
CA SER A 368 -7.37 11.93 13.28
C SER A 368 -8.65 12.19 14.05
N SER A 369 -9.79 12.09 13.37
CA SER A 369 -11.09 12.25 14.02
C SER A 369 -11.42 11.09 14.96
N LEU A 370 -10.77 9.95 14.77
CA LEU A 370 -10.96 8.76 15.59
C LEU A 370 -10.09 8.81 16.84
N ALA A 371 -10.74 8.70 17.98
CA ALA A 371 -10.11 8.47 19.26
C ALA A 371 -10.54 7.10 19.79
N VAL A 372 -9.60 6.35 20.34
CA VAL A 372 -9.83 5.04 20.95
C VAL A 372 -9.57 5.05 22.44
N GLY A 373 -10.06 4.03 23.12
CA GLY A 373 -9.87 3.84 24.55
C GLY A 373 -11.05 4.26 25.41
N THR A 374 -11.04 3.80 26.64
CA THR A 374 -12.08 4.04 27.63
C THR A 374 -11.52 4.69 28.90
N ASN A 375 -12.31 5.60 29.49
CA ASN A 375 -12.03 6.15 30.82
C ASN A 375 -12.59 5.25 31.96
N LYS A 376 -13.32 4.21 31.61
CA LYS A 376 -13.81 3.23 32.57
C LYS A 376 -12.66 2.35 33.06
N GLN A 377 -12.82 1.74 34.23
CA GLN A 377 -11.80 0.83 34.79
C GLN A 377 -11.96 -0.61 34.29
N ASP A 378 -12.99 -0.90 33.52
CA ASP A 378 -13.35 -2.20 33.01
C ASP A 378 -12.68 -2.56 31.67
N TYR A 379 -11.50 -1.97 31.34
CA TYR A 379 -10.70 -2.37 30.20
C TYR A 379 -9.81 -3.57 30.56
N TYR A 380 -9.44 -4.39 29.55
CA TYR A 380 -8.55 -5.53 29.73
C TYR A 380 -7.15 -5.06 30.23
N GLN A 381 -6.69 -5.59 31.36
CA GLN A 381 -5.48 -5.17 32.06
C GLN A 381 -4.30 -6.13 31.89
N GLY A 382 -4.50 -7.26 31.21
CA GLY A 382 -3.46 -8.25 30.89
C GLY A 382 -2.46 -7.73 29.83
N ASN A 383 -1.54 -8.59 29.47
CA ASN A 383 -0.55 -8.28 28.42
C ASN A 383 -1.22 -8.44 27.04
N VAL A 384 -0.92 -7.54 26.10
CA VAL A 384 -1.45 -7.57 24.74
C VAL A 384 -0.30 -7.86 23.78
N ILE A 385 -0.42 -8.89 22.98
CA ILE A 385 0.50 -9.25 21.91
C ILE A 385 -0.23 -8.99 20.59
N ILE A 386 0.37 -8.20 19.70
CA ILE A 386 -0.20 -7.85 18.40
C ILE A 386 0.70 -8.49 17.34
N LEU A 387 0.10 -9.39 16.52
CA LEU A 387 0.81 -10.05 15.43
C LEU A 387 0.68 -9.21 14.16
N ILE A 388 1.82 -8.89 13.56
CA ILE A 388 1.93 -8.11 12.31
C ILE A 388 2.88 -8.79 11.34
N ASP A 389 2.68 -8.56 10.04
CA ASP A 389 3.60 -8.99 9.00
C ASP A 389 3.68 -7.96 7.85
N HIS A 390 4.52 -8.25 6.86
CA HIS A 390 4.69 -7.44 5.66
C HIS A 390 3.42 -7.33 4.79
N GLY A 391 2.39 -8.10 5.08
CA GLY A 391 1.09 -8.05 4.43
C GLY A 391 0.14 -7.00 5.02
N VAL A 392 0.42 -6.58 6.24
CA VAL A 392 -0.38 -5.54 6.91
C VAL A 392 -0.12 -4.20 6.22
N MET A 393 -1.18 -3.60 5.66
CA MET A 393 -1.14 -2.33 4.92
C MET A 393 -2.36 -1.48 5.24
N SER A 394 -2.25 -0.17 5.04
CA SER A 394 -3.39 0.76 5.06
C SER A 394 -4.17 0.66 6.36
N HIS A 395 -5.44 0.28 6.27
CA HIS A 395 -6.34 0.10 7.42
C HIS A 395 -5.76 -0.83 8.50
N GLY A 396 -5.00 -1.87 8.13
CA GLY A 396 -4.32 -2.76 9.06
C GLY A 396 -3.21 -2.04 9.84
N GLU A 397 -2.46 -1.15 9.20
CA GLU A 397 -1.45 -0.31 9.87
C GLU A 397 -2.12 0.65 10.85
N TYR A 398 -3.23 1.29 10.45
CA TYR A 398 -3.99 2.17 11.33
C TYR A 398 -4.59 1.42 12.53
N ALA A 399 -5.15 0.23 12.32
CA ALA A 399 -5.62 -0.63 13.40
C ALA A 399 -4.47 -0.98 14.36
N THR A 400 -3.30 -1.35 13.81
CA THR A 400 -2.10 -1.64 14.60
C THR A 400 -1.65 -0.45 15.43
N MET A 401 -1.63 0.78 14.86
CA MET A 401 -1.34 1.99 15.62
C MET A 401 -2.30 2.19 16.79
N ALA A 402 -3.59 1.97 16.57
CA ALA A 402 -4.61 2.12 17.61
C ALA A 402 -4.47 1.08 18.72
N LEU A 403 -4.29 -0.19 18.36
CA LEU A 403 -4.14 -1.30 19.31
C LEU A 403 -2.84 -1.21 20.12
N SER A 404 -1.76 -0.72 19.50
CA SER A 404 -0.46 -0.52 20.17
C SER A 404 -0.49 0.54 21.28
N MET A 405 -1.57 1.32 21.38
CA MET A 405 -1.79 2.26 22.49
C MET A 405 -2.17 1.60 23.81
N ALA A 406 -2.44 0.27 23.81
CA ALA A 406 -2.68 -0.47 25.05
C ALA A 406 -1.44 -0.41 25.96
N PRO A 407 -1.59 -0.28 27.30
CA PRO A 407 -0.46 -0.01 28.20
C PRO A 407 0.65 -1.08 28.21
N LYS A 408 0.32 -2.31 27.84
CA LYS A 408 1.24 -3.45 27.80
C LYS A 408 1.27 -4.11 26.43
N ALA A 409 1.10 -3.33 25.37
CA ALA A 409 1.13 -3.85 24.01
C ALA A 409 2.56 -4.14 23.55
N ILE A 410 2.76 -5.32 22.96
CA ILE A 410 4.01 -5.75 22.31
C ILE A 410 3.66 -6.21 20.90
N LEU A 411 4.35 -5.69 19.90
CA LEU A 411 4.21 -6.09 18.50
C LEU A 411 5.23 -7.17 18.18
N ILE A 412 4.77 -8.29 17.64
CA ILE A 412 5.62 -9.42 17.24
C ILE A 412 5.37 -9.71 15.75
N GLY A 413 6.44 -9.86 14.98
CA GLY A 413 6.33 -10.20 13.56
C GLY A 413 7.37 -9.53 12.70
N THR A 414 6.99 -9.17 11.47
CA THR A 414 7.84 -8.42 10.53
C THR A 414 7.32 -7.00 10.34
N ARG A 415 8.12 -6.15 9.73
CA ARG A 415 7.73 -4.78 9.35
C ARG A 415 6.55 -4.80 8.39
N THR A 416 5.62 -3.86 8.53
CA THR A 416 4.43 -3.75 7.67
C THR A 416 4.74 -3.06 6.33
N ALA A 417 3.75 -2.99 5.42
CA ALA A 417 3.90 -2.52 4.05
C ALA A 417 4.33 -1.05 3.88
N GLY A 418 4.18 -0.22 4.92
CA GLY A 418 4.60 1.18 4.88
C GLY A 418 3.77 2.08 3.98
N ALA A 419 2.48 1.80 3.86
CA ALA A 419 1.52 2.65 3.15
C ALA A 419 0.22 2.71 3.95
N ASP A 420 0.11 3.73 4.78
CA ASP A 420 -1.08 4.03 5.56
C ASP A 420 -1.83 5.23 4.94
N GLY A 421 -3.10 5.36 5.27
CA GLY A 421 -3.94 6.46 4.81
C GLY A 421 -4.88 6.11 3.66
N ASN A 422 -5.90 6.95 3.52
CA ASN A 422 -6.90 6.75 2.48
C ASN A 422 -6.31 7.02 1.10
N VAL A 423 -6.66 6.19 0.14
CA VAL A 423 -6.22 6.33 -1.24
C VAL A 423 -7.01 7.42 -1.97
N SER A 424 -6.35 8.11 -2.88
CA SER A 424 -6.97 8.93 -3.92
C SER A 424 -6.86 8.23 -5.26
N GLU A 425 -7.85 8.42 -6.12
CA GLU A 425 -7.90 7.84 -7.45
C GLU A 425 -7.87 8.96 -8.50
N VAL A 426 -7.05 8.78 -9.53
CA VAL A 426 -7.06 9.61 -10.73
C VAL A 426 -7.34 8.75 -11.96
N VAL A 427 -8.25 9.24 -12.80
CA VAL A 427 -8.60 8.54 -14.05
C VAL A 427 -7.83 9.17 -15.21
N LEU A 428 -7.11 8.33 -15.95
CA LEU A 428 -6.33 8.72 -17.12
C LEU A 428 -7.05 8.37 -18.42
N PRO A 429 -6.70 9.02 -19.54
CA PRO A 429 -7.21 8.69 -20.86
C PRO A 429 -7.12 7.18 -21.16
N GLY A 430 -8.19 6.62 -21.72
CA GLY A 430 -8.34 5.17 -21.89
C GLY A 430 -9.01 4.47 -20.71
N ASN A 431 -9.56 5.26 -19.77
CA ASN A 431 -10.25 4.75 -18.58
C ASN A 431 -9.34 3.92 -17.63
N TYR A 432 -8.07 4.36 -17.46
CA TYR A 432 -7.15 3.77 -16.49
C TYR A 432 -7.36 4.43 -15.13
N HIS A 433 -7.72 3.64 -14.14
CA HIS A 433 -7.92 4.08 -12.76
C HIS A 433 -6.66 3.84 -11.95
N CYS A 434 -5.93 4.90 -11.65
CA CYS A 434 -4.68 4.86 -10.89
C CYS A 434 -4.92 5.35 -9.48
N VAL A 435 -4.48 4.59 -8.48
CA VAL A 435 -4.60 4.95 -7.07
C VAL A 435 -3.23 5.27 -6.45
N PHE A 436 -3.23 6.06 -5.40
CA PHE A 436 -2.07 6.41 -4.59
C PHE A 436 -2.52 6.85 -3.18
N THR A 437 -1.60 6.90 -2.22
CA THR A 437 -1.90 7.40 -0.86
C THR A 437 -2.30 8.87 -0.90
N GLY A 438 -3.55 9.15 -0.63
CA GLY A 438 -4.13 10.51 -0.71
C GLY A 438 -4.00 11.35 0.57
N LEU A 439 -3.67 10.73 1.70
CA LEU A 439 -3.47 11.36 3.01
C LEU A 439 -2.15 10.88 3.61
N GLY A 440 -1.36 11.78 4.16
CA GLY A 440 -0.18 11.40 4.92
C GLY A 440 -0.55 11.05 6.37
N TRP A 441 -0.03 9.93 6.87
CA TRP A 441 -0.28 9.45 8.23
C TRP A 441 1.00 9.47 9.06
N TYR A 442 0.86 9.90 10.30
CA TYR A 442 1.97 10.07 11.22
C TYR A 442 1.55 9.62 12.62
N TYR A 443 2.48 9.10 13.38
CA TYR A 443 2.31 9.00 14.82
C TYR A 443 2.05 10.39 15.42
N LEU A 444 1.44 10.46 16.61
CA LEU A 444 1.15 11.75 17.27
C LEU A 444 2.41 12.60 17.53
N ASN A 445 3.56 11.98 17.67
CA ASN A 445 4.86 12.65 17.82
C ASN A 445 5.45 13.17 16.49
N GLY A 446 4.73 13.01 15.38
CA GLY A 446 5.13 13.47 14.05
C GLY A 446 6.04 12.50 13.26
N LYS A 447 6.38 11.32 13.82
CA LYS A 447 7.08 10.29 13.05
C LYS A 447 6.16 9.74 11.96
N GLN A 448 6.68 9.61 10.74
CA GLN A 448 5.93 9.08 9.60
C GLN A 448 5.77 7.56 9.66
N THR A 449 4.68 7.05 9.09
CA THR A 449 4.46 5.63 8.83
C THR A 449 4.79 5.27 7.38
N GLN A 450 4.55 6.19 6.44
CA GLN A 450 4.81 5.98 5.02
C GLN A 450 6.26 5.60 4.77
N ARG A 451 6.49 4.60 3.93
CA ARG A 451 7.76 3.95 3.60
C ARG A 451 8.45 3.20 4.74
N ILE A 452 8.20 3.58 5.97
CA ILE A 452 8.80 2.92 7.13
C ILE A 452 7.99 1.69 7.53
N GLY A 453 6.65 1.81 7.52
CA GLY A 453 5.77 0.81 8.11
C GLY A 453 5.78 0.84 9.64
N ILE A 454 5.08 -0.09 10.22
CA ILE A 454 5.10 -0.30 11.68
C ILE A 454 6.16 -1.34 11.97
N ILE A 455 7.12 -0.95 12.80
CA ILE A 455 8.24 -1.81 13.19
C ILE A 455 7.83 -2.61 14.44
N PRO A 456 7.93 -3.96 14.42
CA PRO A 456 7.62 -4.78 15.58
C PRO A 456 8.62 -4.54 16.73
N ASN A 457 8.19 -4.77 17.97
CA ASN A 457 9.08 -4.78 19.12
C ASN A 457 9.98 -6.02 19.12
N ILE A 458 9.45 -7.14 18.64
CA ILE A 458 10.17 -8.40 18.49
C ILE A 458 10.07 -8.80 17.02
N ASN A 459 11.20 -8.66 16.32
CA ASN A 459 11.27 -9.07 14.92
C ASN A 459 11.31 -10.59 14.82
N VAL A 460 10.59 -11.13 13.85
CA VAL A 460 10.60 -12.54 13.48
C VAL A 460 11.16 -12.63 12.08
N ASP A 461 12.31 -13.26 11.94
CA ASP A 461 12.91 -13.42 10.61
C ASP A 461 12.05 -14.35 9.74
N TYR A 462 11.63 -13.81 8.63
CA TYR A 462 10.92 -14.56 7.59
C TYR A 462 11.98 -15.29 6.76
N SER A 463 12.27 -16.52 7.14
CA SER A 463 13.32 -17.32 6.50
C SER A 463 12.70 -18.42 5.64
N LEU A 464 13.47 -18.90 4.64
CA LEU A 464 13.07 -20.05 3.84
C LEU A 464 12.73 -21.28 4.71
N ASP A 465 13.48 -21.50 5.79
CA ASP A 465 13.24 -22.59 6.75
C ASP A 465 11.87 -22.48 7.42
N SER A 466 11.43 -21.26 7.75
CA SER A 466 10.11 -21.03 8.34
C SER A 466 8.99 -21.29 7.34
N GLU A 467 9.18 -20.89 6.09
CA GLU A 467 8.24 -21.13 5.00
C GLU A 467 8.09 -22.62 4.67
N LEU A 468 9.21 -23.34 4.57
CA LEU A 468 9.20 -24.77 4.23
C LEU A 468 8.60 -25.65 5.34
N LYS A 469 8.70 -25.24 6.60
CA LYS A 469 8.13 -25.99 7.74
C LYS A 469 6.61 -25.89 7.85
N GLN A 470 5.96 -25.12 6.99
CA GLN A 470 4.50 -24.90 7.00
C GLN A 470 3.92 -24.52 8.38
N GLY A 471 4.72 -23.87 9.20
CA GLY A 471 4.32 -23.35 10.51
C GLY A 471 3.98 -21.87 10.46
N ASP A 472 3.51 -21.35 11.58
CA ASP A 472 3.36 -19.90 11.79
C ASP A 472 4.46 -19.42 12.75
N PRO A 473 5.60 -18.95 12.23
CA PRO A 473 6.75 -18.55 13.06
C PRO A 473 6.42 -17.35 13.95
N ILE A 474 5.52 -16.47 13.50
CA ILE A 474 5.09 -15.30 14.27
C ILE A 474 4.23 -15.73 15.46
N MET A 475 3.28 -16.63 15.26
CA MET A 475 2.50 -17.21 16.34
C MET A 475 3.38 -18.03 17.28
N GLN A 476 4.31 -18.85 16.79
CA GLN A 476 5.24 -19.61 17.60
C GLN A 476 6.07 -18.68 18.50
N ARG A 477 6.58 -17.57 17.95
CA ARG A 477 7.34 -16.59 18.74
C ARG A 477 6.48 -15.91 19.81
N ALA A 478 5.20 -15.65 19.51
CA ALA A 478 4.27 -15.13 20.51
C ALA A 478 4.01 -16.12 21.66
N LEU A 479 3.85 -17.41 21.36
CA LEU A 479 3.68 -18.45 22.38
C LEU A 479 4.97 -18.66 23.20
N GLU A 480 6.15 -18.54 22.58
CA GLU A 480 7.43 -18.56 23.30
C GLU A 480 7.56 -17.36 24.25
N PHE A 481 7.15 -16.17 23.80
CA PHE A 481 7.11 -14.97 24.64
C PHE A 481 6.21 -15.18 25.85
N ILE A 482 5.02 -15.77 25.68
CA ILE A 482 4.12 -16.10 26.79
C ILE A 482 4.79 -17.08 27.76
N ARG A 483 5.43 -18.13 27.22
CA ARG A 483 6.08 -19.18 28.03
C ARG A 483 7.20 -18.60 28.87
N ASN A 484 8.09 -17.84 28.29
CA ASN A 484 9.34 -17.39 28.90
C ASN A 484 9.24 -16.02 29.58
N GLY A 485 8.25 -15.21 29.25
CA GLY A 485 8.09 -13.84 29.74
C GLY A 485 9.04 -12.83 29.08
N GLN A 486 9.67 -13.21 27.96
CA GLN A 486 10.67 -12.41 27.23
C GLN A 486 10.48 -12.52 25.71
#